data_5753f27e21443885d2b342b7ad4ce5d0
#
_entry.id   5753f27e21443885d2b342b7ad4ce5d0
#
_cell.length_a   1.000
_cell.length_b   1.000
_cell.length_c   1.000
_cell.angle_alpha   90.00
_cell.angle_beta   90.00
_cell.angle_gamma   90.00
#
_symmetry.space_group_name_H-M   'P 1'
#
loop_
_entity.id
_entity.type
_entity.pdbx_description
1 polymer ?
#
loop_
_entity_poly.entity_id
_entity_poly.type
_entity_poly.pdbx_seq_one_letter_code
_entity_poly.pdbx_strand_id
1 'polypeptide(L)'
;SCFVQNVGNFLKDAKFQLDLNPFGILYNPSSLSAVLIEILKRKVYKKGDLFFHNDLWHSPMHHGLFSGPTLESTLQNINIRLLQVHQAMQKLDWLMLTFGTAYVYEQKETGKVVSNCHKLPENKFNRRLLSVEEIVEDYTALITEMAARNPDLKWLFTVSPIRHIRDGMH
;
A
#
# COMPACT_ATOMS: atom_id res chain seq x y z
N SER A 1 -8.03 2.99 5.92
CA SER A 1 -8.72 3.74 6.99
C SER A 1 -10.18 3.33 7.09
N CYS A 2 -10.83 3.54 8.23
CA CYS A 2 -12.27 3.28 8.37
C CYS A 2 -13.10 4.03 7.32
N PHE A 3 -12.66 5.23 6.93
CA PHE A 3 -13.28 6.01 5.85
C PHE A 3 -13.33 5.23 4.54
N VAL A 4 -12.19 4.71 4.07
CA VAL A 4 -12.12 3.95 2.82
C VAL A 4 -13.01 2.71 2.87
N GLN A 5 -13.02 2.01 4.01
CA GLN A 5 -13.87 0.82 4.17
C GLN A 5 -15.35 1.17 4.08
N ASN A 6 -15.77 2.22 4.77
CA ASN A 6 -17.18 2.63 4.80
C ASN A 6 -17.64 3.14 3.43
N VAL A 7 -16.88 4.05 2.81
CA VAL A 7 -17.22 4.55 1.46
C VAL A 7 -17.22 3.39 0.45
N GLY A 8 -16.23 2.48 0.52
CA GLY A 8 -16.19 1.31 -0.34
C GLY A 8 -17.41 0.40 -0.18
N ASN A 9 -17.89 0.20 1.04
CA ASN A 9 -19.11 -0.58 1.27
C ASN A 9 -20.34 0.11 0.65
N PHE A 10 -20.51 1.43 0.82
CA PHE A 10 -21.58 2.18 0.16
C PHE A 10 -21.54 2.06 -1.36
N LEU A 11 -20.37 2.16 -1.96
CA LEU A 11 -20.20 1.98 -3.40
C LEU A 11 -20.56 0.55 -3.84
N LYS A 12 -20.19 -0.46 -3.07
CA LYS A 12 -20.59 -1.86 -3.31
C LYS A 12 -22.10 -2.05 -3.26
N ASP A 13 -22.74 -1.48 -2.25
CA ASP A 13 -24.20 -1.56 -2.09
C ASP A 13 -24.93 -0.85 -3.25
N ALA A 14 -24.32 0.25 -3.75
CA ALA A 14 -24.78 0.95 -4.96
C ALA A 14 -24.41 0.23 -6.27
N LYS A 15 -23.89 -1.02 -6.20
CA LYS A 15 -23.55 -1.89 -7.36
C LYS A 15 -22.38 -1.39 -8.21
N PHE A 16 -21.52 -0.53 -7.69
CA PHE A 16 -20.26 -0.23 -8.37
C PHE A 16 -19.34 -1.45 -8.34
N GLN A 17 -18.63 -1.68 -9.45
CA GLN A 17 -17.54 -2.64 -9.49
C GLN A 17 -16.33 -2.03 -8.78
N LEU A 18 -15.87 -2.65 -7.72
CA LEU A 18 -14.93 -2.07 -6.80
C LEU A 18 -13.95 -3.12 -6.28
N ASP A 19 -12.67 -2.78 -6.30
CA ASP A 19 -11.61 -3.50 -5.59
C ASP A 19 -11.12 -2.64 -4.41
N LEU A 20 -11.42 -3.09 -3.20
CA LEU A 20 -11.20 -2.34 -1.98
C LEU A 20 -9.98 -2.85 -1.23
N ASN A 21 -8.99 -1.97 -1.01
CA ASN A 21 -7.76 -2.25 -0.28
C ASN A 21 -7.08 -3.57 -0.74
N PRO A 22 -6.70 -3.69 -2.01
CA PRO A 22 -6.26 -4.96 -2.61
C PRO A 22 -5.05 -5.60 -1.92
N PHE A 23 -4.24 -4.84 -1.18
CA PHE A 23 -3.09 -5.32 -0.39
C PHE A 23 -3.29 -5.12 1.11
N GLY A 24 -4.55 -4.92 1.52
CA GLY A 24 -4.90 -4.53 2.86
C GLY A 24 -4.73 -3.03 3.10
N ILE A 25 -4.90 -2.60 4.35
CA ILE A 25 -4.88 -1.19 4.70
C ILE A 25 -3.45 -0.66 4.70
N LEU A 26 -3.18 0.31 3.85
CA LEU A 26 -1.95 1.10 3.79
C LEU A 26 -2.27 2.53 4.19
N TYR A 27 -1.37 3.17 4.94
CA TYR A 27 -1.69 4.45 5.58
C TYR A 27 -0.95 5.64 4.99
N ASN A 28 0.29 5.47 4.52
CA ASN A 28 1.14 6.58 4.09
C ASN A 28 1.29 6.64 2.56
N PRO A 29 1.54 7.84 2.01
CA PRO A 29 1.68 8.03 0.57
C PRO A 29 2.77 7.17 -0.07
N SER A 30 3.95 7.06 0.56
CA SER A 30 5.09 6.31 0.01
C SER A 30 4.80 4.81 -0.10
N SER A 31 4.14 4.20 0.89
CA SER A 31 3.73 2.80 0.80
C SER A 31 2.69 2.57 -0.30
N LEU A 32 1.75 3.52 -0.48
CA LEU A 32 0.74 3.44 -1.54
C LEU A 32 1.39 3.57 -2.93
N SER A 33 2.27 4.55 -3.14
CA SER A 33 2.97 4.73 -4.41
C SER A 33 3.84 3.52 -4.75
N ALA A 34 4.61 3.02 -3.79
CA ALA A 34 5.46 1.85 -3.98
C ALA A 34 4.68 0.61 -4.43
N VAL A 35 3.55 0.32 -3.77
CA VAL A 35 2.68 -0.81 -4.14
C VAL A 35 2.09 -0.62 -5.55
N LEU A 36 1.65 0.59 -5.91
CA LEU A 36 1.14 0.88 -7.25
C LEU A 36 2.21 0.69 -8.33
N ILE A 37 3.45 1.10 -8.06
CA ILE A 37 4.60 0.86 -8.95
C ILE A 37 4.88 -0.63 -9.08
N GLU A 38 4.85 -1.40 -8.00
CA GLU A 38 5.04 -2.86 -8.04
C GLU A 38 3.97 -3.56 -8.88
N ILE A 39 2.72 -3.09 -8.80
CA ILE A 39 1.61 -3.58 -9.64
C ILE A 39 1.91 -3.27 -11.12
N LEU A 40 2.26 -2.02 -11.44
CA LEU A 40 2.55 -1.60 -12.81
C LEU A 40 3.69 -2.42 -13.42
N LYS A 41 4.73 -2.68 -12.65
CA LYS A 41 5.90 -3.47 -13.05
C LYS A 41 5.67 -4.97 -13.03
N ARG A 42 4.50 -5.44 -12.61
CA ARG A 42 4.17 -6.86 -12.45
C ARG A 42 5.21 -7.58 -11.59
N LYS A 43 5.59 -6.98 -10.47
CA LYS A 43 6.56 -7.58 -9.56
C LYS A 43 6.14 -9.00 -9.18
N VAL A 44 7.08 -9.92 -9.20
CA VAL A 44 6.91 -11.27 -8.66
C VAL A 44 7.67 -11.37 -7.35
N TYR A 45 6.95 -11.53 -6.28
CA TYR A 45 7.53 -11.72 -4.95
C TYR A 45 8.21 -13.07 -4.83
N LYS A 46 9.38 -13.09 -4.19
CA LYS A 46 10.25 -14.25 -3.97
C LYS A 46 10.58 -14.38 -2.48
N LYS A 47 11.23 -15.48 -2.08
CA LYS A 47 11.64 -15.73 -0.69
C LYS A 47 12.37 -14.53 -0.06
N GLY A 48 13.26 -13.86 -0.81
CA GLY A 48 14.04 -12.72 -0.32
C GLY A 48 13.22 -11.44 -0.07
N ASP A 49 11.96 -11.38 -0.52
CA ASP A 49 11.03 -10.26 -0.25
C ASP A 49 10.22 -10.47 1.03
N LEU A 50 10.35 -11.64 1.68
CA LEU A 50 9.62 -12.02 2.88
C LEU A 50 10.58 -12.31 4.03
N PHE A 51 10.03 -12.23 5.25
CA PHE A 51 10.74 -12.64 6.47
C PHE A 51 9.82 -13.48 7.35
N PHE A 52 10.44 -14.32 8.19
CA PHE A 52 9.71 -15.17 9.13
C PHE A 52 9.77 -14.56 10.53
N HIS A 53 8.61 -14.40 11.16
CA HIS A 53 8.47 -13.84 12.50
C HIS A 53 7.16 -14.32 13.15
N ASN A 54 7.20 -14.68 14.44
CA ASN A 54 6.01 -15.16 15.18
C ASN A 54 5.24 -16.24 14.41
N ASP A 55 5.93 -17.28 13.99
CA ASP A 55 5.42 -18.47 13.30
C ASP A 55 4.71 -18.20 11.96
N LEU A 56 4.91 -17.02 11.39
CA LEU A 56 4.34 -16.62 10.10
C LEU A 56 5.40 -16.02 9.17
N TRP A 57 5.19 -16.22 7.88
CA TRP A 57 5.86 -15.48 6.82
C TRP A 57 5.16 -14.18 6.54
N HIS A 58 5.90 -13.09 6.45
CA HIS A 58 5.40 -11.74 6.27
C HIS A 58 6.08 -11.05 5.09
N SER A 59 5.32 -10.14 4.44
CA SER A 59 5.88 -9.16 3.51
C SER A 59 5.88 -7.79 4.16
N PRO A 60 6.99 -7.04 4.16
CA PRO A 60 7.02 -5.69 4.71
C PRO A 60 6.11 -4.70 3.96
N MET A 61 5.67 -5.06 2.75
CA MET A 61 4.84 -4.21 1.88
C MET A 61 3.34 -4.50 1.97
N HIS A 62 2.92 -5.55 2.70
CA HIS A 62 1.53 -6.00 2.74
C HIS A 62 0.96 -5.97 4.17
N HIS A 63 -0.35 -5.83 4.25
CA HIS A 63 -1.05 -6.00 5.52
C HIS A 63 -0.92 -7.44 6.05
N GLY A 64 -1.05 -7.62 7.36
CA GLY A 64 -0.96 -8.94 8.01
C GLY A 64 -1.94 -10.00 7.49
N LEU A 65 -2.99 -9.61 6.78
CA LEU A 65 -3.89 -10.53 6.09
C LEU A 65 -3.20 -11.40 5.03
N PHE A 66 -2.06 -10.96 4.51
CA PHE A 66 -1.23 -11.71 3.55
C PHE A 66 -0.19 -12.60 4.22
N SER A 67 -0.06 -12.53 5.54
CA SER A 67 0.86 -13.40 6.28
C SER A 67 0.31 -14.82 6.35
N GLY A 68 1.18 -15.79 6.24
CA GLY A 68 0.82 -17.21 6.25
C GLY A 68 1.83 -18.10 6.94
N PRO A 69 1.43 -19.33 7.32
CA PRO A 69 2.29 -20.26 8.04
C PRO A 69 3.42 -20.85 7.17
N THR A 70 3.24 -20.85 5.84
CA THR A 70 4.27 -21.35 4.92
C THR A 70 4.71 -20.27 3.94
N LEU A 71 5.97 -20.36 3.50
CA LEU A 71 6.53 -19.48 2.48
C LEU A 71 5.73 -19.56 1.18
N GLU A 72 5.42 -20.78 0.76
CA GLU A 72 4.74 -21.06 -0.51
C GLU A 72 3.35 -20.44 -0.55
N SER A 73 2.54 -20.66 0.50
CA SER A 73 1.18 -20.11 0.56
C SER A 73 1.19 -18.59 0.60
N THR A 74 2.13 -18.00 1.33
CA THR A 74 2.28 -16.54 1.44
C THR A 74 2.67 -15.94 0.09
N LEU A 75 3.67 -16.50 -0.59
CA LEU A 75 4.09 -16.06 -1.92
C LEU A 75 2.96 -16.22 -2.95
N GLN A 76 2.25 -17.35 -2.92
CA GLN A 76 1.15 -17.61 -3.83
C GLN A 76 0.04 -16.58 -3.68
N ASN A 77 -0.39 -16.30 -2.44
CA ASN A 77 -1.43 -15.31 -2.16
C ASN A 77 -1.04 -13.92 -2.65
N ILE A 78 0.18 -13.48 -2.35
CA ILE A 78 0.67 -12.16 -2.77
C ILE A 78 0.74 -12.07 -4.30
N ASN A 79 1.37 -13.03 -4.95
CA ASN A 79 1.60 -13.00 -6.39
C ASN A 79 0.30 -13.12 -7.21
N ILE A 80 -0.63 -13.99 -6.80
CA ILE A 80 -1.95 -14.09 -7.43
C ILE A 80 -2.69 -12.76 -7.30
N ARG A 81 -2.70 -12.19 -6.10
CA ARG A 81 -3.39 -10.92 -5.86
C ARG A 81 -2.81 -9.77 -6.66
N LEU A 82 -1.48 -9.67 -6.71
CA LEU A 82 -0.78 -8.65 -7.50
C LEU A 82 -1.13 -8.76 -8.99
N LEU A 83 -1.16 -9.98 -9.54
CA LEU A 83 -1.52 -10.22 -10.93
C LEU A 83 -2.98 -9.81 -11.22
N GLN A 84 -3.90 -10.16 -10.33
CA GLN A 84 -5.32 -9.77 -10.46
C GLN A 84 -5.49 -8.24 -10.50
N VAL A 85 -4.83 -7.54 -9.57
CA VAL A 85 -4.90 -6.07 -9.52
C VAL A 85 -4.23 -5.45 -10.75
N HIS A 86 -3.08 -5.98 -11.19
CA HIS A 86 -2.42 -5.52 -12.41
C HIS A 86 -3.36 -5.61 -13.63
N GLN A 87 -4.09 -6.71 -13.78
CA GLN A 87 -5.06 -6.88 -14.87
C GLN A 87 -6.23 -5.89 -14.76
N ALA A 88 -6.76 -5.69 -13.54
CA ALA A 88 -7.84 -4.76 -13.29
C ALA A 88 -7.45 -3.31 -13.57
N MET A 89 -6.22 -2.91 -13.23
CA MET A 89 -5.73 -1.53 -13.42
C MET A 89 -5.74 -1.05 -14.88
N GLN A 90 -5.68 -1.95 -15.84
CA GLN A 90 -5.70 -1.59 -17.27
C GLN A 90 -7.06 -1.02 -17.74
N LYS A 91 -8.13 -1.30 -16.99
CA LYS A 91 -9.50 -0.90 -17.32
C LYS A 91 -10.16 -0.12 -16.18
N LEU A 92 -9.35 0.46 -15.32
CA LEU A 92 -9.84 1.18 -14.15
C LEU A 92 -10.33 2.56 -14.56
N ASP A 93 -11.57 2.91 -14.19
CA ASP A 93 -12.13 4.25 -14.42
C ASP A 93 -11.65 5.24 -13.36
N TRP A 94 -11.55 4.78 -12.11
CA TRP A 94 -11.18 5.61 -10.96
C TRP A 94 -10.19 4.91 -10.06
N LEU A 95 -9.15 5.63 -9.66
CA LEU A 95 -8.26 5.26 -8.57
C LEU A 95 -8.45 6.23 -7.41
N MET A 96 -8.96 5.72 -6.29
CA MET A 96 -9.22 6.52 -5.09
C MET A 96 -8.20 6.17 -4.01
N LEU A 97 -7.44 7.17 -3.57
CA LEU A 97 -6.39 7.01 -2.56
C LEU A 97 -6.68 7.90 -1.35
N THR A 98 -6.51 7.34 -0.15
CA THR A 98 -6.64 8.08 1.10
C THR A 98 -5.31 8.08 1.85
N PHE A 99 -4.76 9.25 2.06
CA PHE A 99 -3.57 9.43 2.88
C PHE A 99 -3.96 9.53 4.36
N GLY A 100 -3.53 8.56 5.14
CA GLY A 100 -3.85 8.49 6.57
C GLY A 100 -2.80 9.20 7.44
N THR A 101 -1.55 9.15 7.04
CA THR A 101 -0.43 9.80 7.73
C THR A 101 0.73 9.99 6.77
N ALA A 102 1.52 11.05 6.98
CA ALA A 102 2.78 11.25 6.26
C ALA A 102 4.00 10.64 7.00
N TYR A 103 3.79 10.03 8.17
CA TYR A 103 4.84 9.30 8.85
C TYR A 103 5.08 7.94 8.20
N VAL A 104 6.37 7.63 7.97
CA VAL A 104 6.83 6.35 7.43
C VAL A 104 7.77 5.67 8.42
N TYR A 105 7.86 4.35 8.29
CA TYR A 105 8.86 3.54 8.98
C TYR A 105 9.85 3.01 7.95
N GLU A 106 11.12 3.29 8.16
CA GLU A 106 12.21 2.80 7.33
C GLU A 106 12.97 1.71 8.09
N GLN A 107 13.12 0.57 7.49
CA GLN A 107 13.93 -0.50 8.06
C GLN A 107 15.40 -0.06 8.08
N LYS A 108 16.03 -0.03 9.25
CA LYS A 108 17.42 0.46 9.42
C LYS A 108 18.44 -0.32 8.60
N GLU A 109 18.22 -1.60 8.44
CA GLU A 109 19.14 -2.51 7.73
C GLU A 109 19.16 -2.23 6.23
N THR A 110 18.03 -1.88 5.64
CA THR A 110 17.87 -1.72 4.19
C THR A 110 17.65 -0.27 3.73
N GLY A 111 17.33 0.64 4.66
CA GLY A 111 16.91 2.01 4.36
C GLY A 111 15.55 2.12 3.65
N LYS A 112 14.82 1.01 3.49
CA LYS A 112 13.55 0.99 2.74
C LYS A 112 12.36 1.29 3.63
N VAL A 113 11.42 2.06 3.09
CA VAL A 113 10.12 2.24 3.71
C VAL A 113 9.36 0.92 3.72
N VAL A 114 8.72 0.62 4.83
CA VAL A 114 7.85 -0.54 4.99
C VAL A 114 6.42 -0.10 5.22
N SER A 115 5.48 -0.83 4.65
CA SER A 115 4.05 -0.59 4.84
C SER A 115 3.53 -1.16 6.15
N ASN A 116 4.20 -2.19 6.67
CA ASN A 116 3.82 -2.85 7.91
C ASN A 116 5.07 -3.39 8.63
N CYS A 117 5.21 -3.04 9.90
CA CYS A 117 6.31 -3.53 10.74
C CYS A 117 6.07 -4.93 11.29
N HIS A 118 4.88 -5.52 11.15
CA HIS A 118 4.51 -6.86 11.62
C HIS A 118 4.93 -7.16 13.08
N LYS A 119 4.79 -6.16 13.96
CA LYS A 119 5.17 -6.24 15.39
C LYS A 119 6.66 -6.51 15.62
N LEU A 120 7.52 -6.33 14.63
CA LEU A 120 8.95 -6.31 14.86
C LEU A 120 9.34 -5.21 15.85
N PRO A 121 10.41 -5.37 16.64
CA PRO A 121 10.87 -4.38 17.60
C PRO A 121 11.06 -2.99 16.95
N GLU A 122 10.61 -1.94 17.64
CA GLU A 122 10.69 -0.55 17.14
C GLU A 122 12.13 -0.11 16.83
N ASN A 123 13.11 -0.63 17.55
CA ASN A 123 14.53 -0.33 17.33
C ASN A 123 15.08 -0.77 15.97
N LYS A 124 14.34 -1.60 15.21
CA LYS A 124 14.68 -2.00 13.84
C LYS A 124 14.31 -0.94 12.80
N PHE A 125 13.56 0.08 13.19
CA PHE A 125 13.03 1.08 12.28
C PHE A 125 13.47 2.49 12.68
N ASN A 126 13.59 3.35 11.67
CA ASN A 126 13.56 4.79 11.82
C ASN A 126 12.16 5.28 11.46
N ARG A 127 11.59 6.15 12.29
CA ARG A 127 10.32 6.80 11.97
C ARG A 127 10.62 8.23 11.55
N ARG A 128 10.12 8.63 10.37
CA ARG A 128 10.27 10.01 9.89
C ARG A 128 9.00 10.52 9.21
N LEU A 129 8.91 11.81 9.10
CA LEU A 129 7.86 12.48 8.33
C LEU A 129 8.32 12.62 6.87
N LEU A 130 7.46 12.30 5.92
CA LEU A 130 7.67 12.61 4.51
C LEU A 130 7.52 14.11 4.29
N SER A 131 8.36 14.70 3.46
CA SER A 131 8.14 16.06 2.99
C SER A 131 7.05 16.11 1.91
N VAL A 132 6.53 17.31 1.67
CA VAL A 132 5.54 17.51 0.60
C VAL A 132 6.19 17.26 -0.76
N GLU A 133 7.44 17.68 -0.92
CA GLU A 133 8.23 17.52 -2.14
C GLU A 133 8.41 16.03 -2.49
N GLU A 134 8.78 15.19 -1.52
CA GLU A 134 8.89 13.74 -1.71
C GLU A 134 7.57 13.13 -2.20
N ILE A 135 6.45 13.52 -1.58
CA ILE A 135 5.13 13.02 -1.99
C ILE A 135 4.78 13.48 -3.40
N VAL A 136 5.01 14.74 -3.72
CA VAL A 136 4.71 15.30 -5.05
C VAL A 136 5.56 14.64 -6.12
N GLU A 137 6.85 14.42 -5.87
CA GLU A 137 7.75 13.74 -6.80
C GLU A 137 7.30 12.31 -7.07
N ASP A 138 7.05 11.51 -6.03
CA ASP A 138 6.57 10.13 -6.12
C ASP A 138 5.29 10.04 -6.96
N TYR A 139 4.31 10.90 -6.67
CA TYR A 139 3.01 10.83 -7.35
C TYR A 139 3.02 11.44 -8.73
N THR A 140 3.87 12.42 -9.02
CA THR A 140 4.05 12.94 -10.38
C THR A 140 4.59 11.85 -11.30
N ALA A 141 5.62 11.13 -10.85
CA ALA A 141 6.19 10.00 -11.60
C ALA A 141 5.15 8.88 -11.80
N LEU A 142 4.44 8.50 -10.75
CA LEU A 142 3.41 7.46 -10.78
C LEU A 142 2.26 7.80 -11.73
N ILE A 143 1.72 9.02 -11.64
CA ILE A 143 0.61 9.49 -12.49
C ILE A 143 1.03 9.50 -13.96
N THR A 144 2.24 9.97 -14.24
CA THR A 144 2.81 9.98 -15.61
C THR A 144 2.91 8.57 -16.18
N GLU A 145 3.44 7.61 -15.39
CA GLU A 145 3.55 6.22 -15.83
C GLU A 145 2.18 5.56 -16.04
N MET A 146 1.22 5.86 -15.17
CA MET A 146 -0.15 5.33 -15.30
C MET A 146 -0.91 5.94 -16.48
N ALA A 147 -0.78 7.24 -16.72
CA ALA A 147 -1.40 7.92 -17.85
C ALA A 147 -0.93 7.37 -19.20
N ALA A 148 0.32 6.93 -19.30
CA ALA A 148 0.83 6.28 -20.49
C ALA A 148 0.15 4.92 -20.79
N ARG A 149 -0.45 4.27 -19.79
CA ARG A 149 -1.11 2.95 -19.90
C ARG A 149 -2.62 3.05 -19.93
N ASN A 150 -3.17 3.99 -19.18
CA ASN A 150 -4.60 4.25 -19.06
C ASN A 150 -4.83 5.77 -18.99
N PRO A 151 -4.92 6.46 -20.15
CA PRO A 151 -5.04 7.92 -20.22
C PRO A 151 -6.38 8.45 -19.67
N ASP A 152 -7.41 7.60 -19.61
CA ASP A 152 -8.72 7.96 -19.12
C ASP A 152 -8.90 7.77 -17.60
N LEU A 153 -7.87 7.26 -16.91
CA LEU A 153 -7.91 7.02 -15.49
C LEU A 153 -8.10 8.32 -14.71
N LYS A 154 -9.13 8.35 -13.89
CA LYS A 154 -9.42 9.47 -12.99
C LYS A 154 -8.86 9.20 -11.60
N TRP A 155 -8.27 10.22 -11.00
CA TRP A 155 -7.68 10.15 -9.68
C TRP A 155 -8.50 10.92 -8.67
N LEU A 156 -8.73 10.32 -7.51
CA LEU A 156 -9.31 10.99 -6.35
C LEU A 156 -8.39 10.80 -5.15
N PHE A 157 -7.84 11.90 -4.67
CA PHE A 157 -7.05 11.93 -3.45
C PHE A 157 -7.87 12.48 -2.30
N THR A 158 -7.80 11.80 -1.15
CA THR A 158 -8.36 12.30 0.10
C THR A 158 -7.29 12.23 1.20
N VAL A 159 -7.42 13.11 2.17
CA VAL A 159 -6.54 13.12 3.35
C VAL A 159 -7.39 12.85 4.58
N SER A 160 -6.98 11.90 5.40
CA SER A 160 -7.67 11.60 6.65
C SER A 160 -7.56 12.78 7.61
N PRO A 161 -8.68 13.29 8.16
CA PRO A 161 -8.66 14.36 9.14
C PRO A 161 -8.25 13.87 10.54
N ILE A 162 -8.10 12.56 10.72
CA ILE A 162 -7.81 11.94 12.02
C ILE A 162 -6.33 12.12 12.32
N ARG A 163 -6.01 12.82 13.39
CA ARG A 163 -4.64 12.91 13.93
C ARG A 163 -4.36 11.68 14.80
N HIS A 164 -3.20 11.09 14.63
CA HIS A 164 -2.72 10.07 15.54
C HIS A 164 -2.15 10.73 16.79
N ILE A 165 -2.60 10.33 17.98
CA ILE A 165 -2.13 10.88 19.28
C ILE A 165 -0.59 10.79 19.42
N ARG A 166 0.03 9.78 18.84
CA ARG A 166 1.49 9.61 18.76
C ARG A 166 2.23 10.74 18.02
N ASP A 167 1.54 11.48 17.17
CA ASP A 167 2.16 12.49 16.30
C ASP A 167 2.21 13.88 16.94
N GLY A 168 1.75 14.00 18.20
CA GLY A 168 1.73 15.25 18.94
C GLY A 168 0.56 16.16 18.56
N MET A 169 0.37 17.22 19.36
CA MET A 169 -0.63 18.27 19.11
C MET A 169 0.09 19.55 18.60
N HIS A 170 0.85 19.46 17.52
CA HIS A 170 1.49 20.62 16.92
C HIS A 170 0.66 21.19 15.79
#